data_0cb4c35a635292e841d975ccbe0c9324
#
_entry.id   0cb4c35a635292e841d975ccbe0c9324
#
_cell.length_a   1.000
_cell.length_b   1.000
_cell.length_c   1.000
_cell.angle_alpha   90.00
_cell.angle_beta   90.00
_cell.angle_gamma   90.00
#
_symmetry.space_group_name_H-M   'P 1'
#
loop_
_entity.id
_entity.type
_entity.pdbx_description
1 polymer ?
#
loop_
_entity_poly.entity_id
_entity_poly.type
_entity_poly.pdbx_seq_one_letter_code
_entity_poly.pdbx_strand_id
1 'polypeptide(L)'
;SHIENYGWLGWASNGQSSGSTGISYRVEALRINLVRKGAPAPGSVANYYKNKPVYTPKPAALDVMSKNAQVRASSTRWLIMTDTSACQVGVYSGSYGNWSRVASWSCGPGKPSTPTVKGEFTIYGRGKSFGSRSYTCWYYTQFYGNYLFHSVLYNRGSMTHIQDGTLGKQVSHGCVRLDINNAKWLYDNIPNGTKVVIY
;
A
#
# COMPACT_ATOMS: atom_id res chain seq x y z
N SER A 1 -3.41 -14.77 36.38
CA SER A 1 -3.20 -13.31 36.33
C SER A 1 -4.50 -12.57 36.09
N HIS A 2 -4.59 -11.34 36.57
CA HIS A 2 -5.65 -10.37 36.25
C HIS A 2 -5.12 -9.42 35.17
N ILE A 3 -5.84 -9.31 34.05
CA ILE A 3 -5.42 -8.50 32.93
C ILE A 3 -6.45 -7.38 32.70
N GLU A 4 -5.97 -6.18 32.44
CA GLU A 4 -6.79 -5.03 32.08
C GLU A 4 -7.82 -5.41 31.01
N ASN A 5 -9.08 -5.04 31.21
CA ASN A 5 -10.24 -5.33 30.35
C ASN A 5 -10.65 -6.82 30.21
N TYR A 6 -9.89 -7.78 30.79
CA TYR A 6 -10.23 -9.20 30.75
C TYR A 6 -10.52 -9.81 32.13
N GLY A 7 -10.14 -9.13 33.21
CA GLY A 7 -10.28 -9.65 34.56
C GLY A 7 -9.34 -10.84 34.87
N TRP A 8 -9.78 -11.70 35.76
CA TRP A 8 -9.01 -12.89 36.12
C TRP A 8 -9.02 -13.94 35.00
N LEU A 9 -7.84 -14.29 34.51
CA LEU A 9 -7.65 -15.39 33.57
C LEU A 9 -7.61 -16.73 34.32
N GLY A 10 -7.75 -17.83 33.58
CA GLY A 10 -7.61 -19.18 34.14
C GLY A 10 -6.23 -19.47 34.74
N TRP A 11 -6.14 -20.57 35.47
CA TRP A 11 -4.88 -21.01 36.08
C TRP A 11 -3.93 -21.57 35.03
N ALA A 12 -2.67 -21.17 35.10
CA ALA A 12 -1.55 -21.73 34.35
C ALA A 12 -0.62 -22.44 35.30
N SER A 13 0.03 -23.53 34.88
CA SER A 13 0.92 -24.34 35.71
C SER A 13 2.17 -24.77 34.95
N ASN A 14 3.17 -25.24 35.69
CA ASN A 14 4.37 -25.89 35.13
C ASN A 14 5.08 -25.09 34.06
N GLY A 15 5.30 -23.79 34.28
CA GLY A 15 6.00 -22.92 33.36
C GLY A 15 5.16 -22.42 32.17
N GLN A 16 3.86 -22.70 32.15
CA GLN A 16 2.97 -22.10 31.17
C GLN A 16 2.89 -20.58 31.35
N SER A 17 2.85 -19.85 30.24
CA SER A 17 2.64 -18.40 30.25
C SER A 17 1.27 -18.05 30.81
N SER A 18 1.20 -17.09 31.73
CA SER A 18 -0.05 -16.53 32.24
C SER A 18 -0.08 -15.02 32.00
N GLY A 19 -1.14 -14.52 31.40
CA GLY A 19 -1.22 -13.09 31.09
C GLY A 19 -1.68 -12.80 29.67
N SER A 20 -1.08 -11.79 29.06
CA SER A 20 -1.40 -11.39 27.68
C SER A 20 -0.13 -11.00 26.92
N THR A 21 -0.19 -11.08 25.58
CA THR A 21 0.87 -10.58 24.72
C THR A 21 0.30 -9.91 23.48
N GLY A 22 0.97 -8.88 22.99
CA GLY A 22 0.65 -8.19 21.75
C GLY A 22 -0.67 -7.38 21.74
N ILE A 23 -1.32 -7.19 22.89
CA ILE A 23 -2.57 -6.42 23.03
C ILE A 23 -2.42 -5.15 23.87
N SER A 24 -1.21 -4.87 24.34
CA SER A 24 -0.87 -3.68 25.15
C SER A 24 -1.67 -3.53 26.45
N TYR A 25 -2.28 -4.61 26.95
CA TYR A 25 -2.95 -4.61 28.25
C TYR A 25 -1.99 -5.04 29.36
N ARG A 26 -2.03 -4.28 30.46
CA ARG A 26 -1.14 -4.54 31.60
C ARG A 26 -1.65 -5.70 32.45
N VAL A 27 -0.73 -6.39 33.10
CA VAL A 27 -1.03 -7.29 34.23
C VAL A 27 -1.28 -6.43 35.46
N GLU A 28 -2.47 -6.52 36.03
CA GLU A 28 -2.89 -5.71 37.19
C GLU A 28 -2.71 -6.47 38.51
N ALA A 29 -2.81 -7.80 38.49
CA ALA A 29 -2.61 -8.62 39.67
C ALA A 29 -2.17 -10.05 39.32
N LEU A 30 -1.46 -10.67 40.24
CA LEU A 30 -1.06 -12.08 40.19
C LEU A 30 -1.58 -12.81 41.45
N ARG A 31 -2.07 -14.04 41.23
CA ARG A 31 -2.35 -14.98 42.30
C ARG A 31 -1.54 -16.26 42.07
N ILE A 32 -0.78 -16.68 43.07
CA ILE A 32 0.04 -17.89 43.05
C ILE A 32 -0.46 -18.84 44.12
N ASN A 33 -0.73 -20.09 43.75
CA ASN A 33 -1.12 -21.16 44.67
C ASN A 33 -0.15 -22.33 44.52
N LEU A 34 0.35 -22.79 45.63
CA LEU A 34 1.10 -24.05 45.71
C LEU A 34 0.13 -25.20 45.99
N VAL A 35 0.15 -26.19 45.11
CA VAL A 35 -0.63 -27.42 45.26
C VAL A 35 0.30 -28.64 45.29
N ARG A 36 -0.13 -29.75 45.87
CA ARG A 36 0.63 -31.00 45.82
C ARG A 36 0.83 -31.44 44.38
N LYS A 37 2.00 -32.02 44.08
CA LYS A 37 2.26 -32.58 42.75
C LYS A 37 1.15 -33.55 42.34
N GLY A 38 0.53 -33.31 41.19
CA GLY A 38 -0.59 -34.10 40.66
C GLY A 38 -1.98 -33.69 41.15
N ALA A 39 -2.09 -32.74 42.10
CA ALA A 39 -3.39 -32.20 42.46
C ALA A 39 -3.98 -31.32 41.38
N PRO A 40 -5.33 -31.26 41.25
CA PRO A 40 -5.98 -30.40 40.27
C PRO A 40 -5.72 -28.91 40.55
N ALA A 41 -5.82 -28.10 39.54
CA ALA A 41 -5.76 -26.62 39.67
C ALA A 41 -6.90 -26.14 40.59
N PRO A 42 -6.71 -25.03 41.32
CA PRO A 42 -7.73 -24.50 42.25
C PRO A 42 -8.94 -23.86 41.56
N GLY A 43 -9.04 -23.97 40.23
CA GLY A 43 -10.14 -23.43 39.46
C GLY A 43 -9.96 -23.71 37.97
N SER A 44 -10.71 -22.99 37.12
CA SER A 44 -10.65 -23.16 35.66
C SER A 44 -9.24 -22.93 35.10
N VAL A 45 -8.80 -23.82 34.25
CA VAL A 45 -7.54 -23.72 33.48
C VAL A 45 -7.78 -23.23 32.06
N ALA A 46 -9.02 -22.90 31.66
CA ALA A 46 -9.33 -22.34 30.37
C ALA A 46 -8.92 -20.85 30.31
N ASN A 47 -8.50 -20.42 29.13
CA ASN A 47 -8.16 -19.00 28.90
C ASN A 47 -7.11 -18.40 29.84
N TYR A 48 -6.12 -19.17 30.25
CA TYR A 48 -5.03 -18.72 31.15
C TYR A 48 -4.06 -17.74 30.45
N TYR A 49 -4.14 -17.60 29.15
CA TYR A 49 -3.31 -16.70 28.36
C TYR A 49 -4.11 -16.06 27.23
N LYS A 50 -3.88 -14.78 26.98
CA LYS A 50 -4.49 -14.03 25.89
C LYS A 50 -3.42 -13.55 24.94
N ASN A 51 -3.44 -14.07 23.75
CA ASN A 51 -2.68 -13.50 22.63
C ASN A 51 -3.47 -12.36 21.99
N LYS A 52 -2.76 -11.42 21.37
CA LYS A 52 -3.39 -10.59 20.35
C LYS A 52 -4.12 -11.54 19.38
N PRO A 53 -5.43 -11.39 19.18
CA PRO A 53 -6.08 -12.09 18.09
C PRO A 53 -5.21 -11.89 16.86
N VAL A 54 -4.83 -12.96 16.18
CA VAL A 54 -4.28 -12.82 14.84
C VAL A 54 -5.39 -12.12 14.07
N TYR A 55 -5.22 -10.81 13.89
CA TYR A 55 -6.10 -10.04 13.05
C TYR A 55 -5.88 -10.59 11.64
N THR A 56 -6.70 -11.58 11.28
CA THR A 56 -7.02 -11.80 9.88
C THR A 56 -7.93 -10.63 9.52
N PRO A 57 -7.45 -9.64 8.75
CA PRO A 57 -8.33 -8.58 8.31
C PRO A 57 -9.47 -9.30 7.57
N LYS A 58 -10.71 -9.12 8.05
CA LYS A 58 -11.87 -9.32 7.15
C LYS A 58 -11.46 -8.59 5.87
N PRO A 59 -11.44 -9.26 4.69
CA PRO A 59 -11.01 -8.61 3.47
C PRO A 59 -11.71 -7.26 3.43
N ALA A 60 -10.95 -6.18 3.56
CA ALA A 60 -11.51 -4.84 3.51
C ALA A 60 -12.31 -4.81 2.22
N ALA A 61 -13.57 -4.39 2.31
CA ALA A 61 -14.38 -4.30 1.10
C ALA A 61 -13.54 -3.51 0.10
N LEU A 62 -13.20 -4.12 -1.02
CA LEU A 62 -12.32 -3.54 -2.02
C LEU A 62 -12.82 -2.12 -2.30
N ASP A 63 -11.94 -1.14 -2.20
CA ASP A 63 -12.27 0.22 -2.60
C ASP A 63 -12.64 0.26 -4.10
N VAL A 64 -13.21 1.36 -4.55
CA VAL A 64 -13.72 1.50 -5.93
C VAL A 64 -12.62 1.18 -6.96
N MET A 65 -11.41 1.67 -6.74
CA MET A 65 -10.27 1.41 -7.63
C MET A 65 -9.92 -0.08 -7.68
N SER A 66 -9.86 -0.75 -6.53
CA SER A 66 -9.57 -2.17 -6.45
C SER A 66 -10.68 -3.05 -7.02
N LYS A 67 -11.94 -2.66 -6.89
CA LYS A 67 -13.07 -3.32 -7.57
C LYS A 67 -12.95 -3.19 -9.09
N ASN A 68 -12.64 -2.00 -9.57
CA ASN A 68 -12.45 -1.73 -11.00
C ASN A 68 -11.26 -2.49 -11.57
N ALA A 69 -10.21 -2.72 -10.78
CA ALA A 69 -9.07 -3.53 -11.18
C ALA A 69 -9.46 -4.98 -11.49
N GLN A 70 -10.36 -5.60 -10.70
CA GLN A 70 -10.71 -7.02 -10.85
C GLN A 70 -11.28 -7.38 -12.24
N VAL A 71 -11.91 -6.44 -12.91
CA VAL A 71 -12.50 -6.64 -14.23
C VAL A 71 -11.57 -6.22 -15.39
N ARG A 72 -10.28 -6.04 -15.13
CA ARG A 72 -9.27 -5.65 -16.11
C ARG A 72 -8.28 -6.78 -16.38
N ALA A 73 -7.93 -6.97 -17.64
CA ALA A 73 -6.88 -7.91 -18.02
C ALA A 73 -5.57 -7.16 -18.33
N SER A 74 -4.45 -7.74 -18.00
CA SER A 74 -3.12 -7.29 -18.40
C SER A 74 -2.34 -8.47 -18.98
N SER A 75 -1.49 -8.22 -19.96
CA SER A 75 -0.61 -9.26 -20.54
C SER A 75 0.59 -9.56 -19.64
N THR A 76 0.76 -8.83 -18.55
CA THR A 76 1.78 -9.05 -17.53
C THR A 76 1.13 -9.31 -16.17
N ARG A 77 1.94 -9.70 -15.19
CA ARG A 77 1.47 -9.81 -13.80
C ARG A 77 1.16 -8.47 -13.13
N TRP A 78 1.17 -7.37 -13.87
CA TRP A 78 1.01 -6.01 -13.37
C TRP A 78 -0.16 -5.31 -14.03
N LEU A 79 -0.83 -4.44 -13.26
CA LEU A 79 -1.87 -3.54 -13.71
C LEU A 79 -1.70 -2.20 -13.01
N ILE A 80 -1.80 -1.09 -13.74
CA ILE A 80 -1.77 0.26 -13.18
C ILE A 80 -3.14 0.90 -13.36
N MET A 81 -3.72 1.39 -12.26
CA MET A 81 -4.97 2.15 -12.24
C MET A 81 -4.68 3.59 -11.85
N THR A 82 -5.23 4.56 -12.56
CA THR A 82 -5.07 5.98 -12.23
C THR A 82 -6.43 6.66 -12.18
N ASP A 83 -6.79 7.14 -10.99
CA ASP A 83 -7.92 8.03 -10.78
C ASP A 83 -7.44 9.48 -10.87
N THR A 84 -7.80 10.15 -11.97
CA THR A 84 -7.38 11.54 -12.21
C THR A 84 -8.13 12.53 -11.33
N SER A 85 -9.32 12.19 -10.88
CA SER A 85 -10.15 13.04 -10.00
C SER A 85 -9.66 12.98 -8.55
N ALA A 86 -9.35 11.78 -8.08
CA ALA A 86 -8.75 11.56 -6.75
C ALA A 86 -7.24 11.84 -6.73
N CYS A 87 -6.62 12.11 -7.87
CA CYS A 87 -5.17 12.28 -8.01
C CYS A 87 -4.38 11.10 -7.42
N GLN A 88 -4.79 9.88 -7.76
CA GLN A 88 -4.23 8.66 -7.18
C GLN A 88 -3.86 7.63 -8.23
N VAL A 89 -2.71 6.97 -8.01
CA VAL A 89 -2.24 5.82 -8.78
C VAL A 89 -2.24 4.59 -7.88
N GLY A 90 -2.90 3.52 -8.32
CA GLY A 90 -2.82 2.19 -7.71
C GLY A 90 -2.01 1.25 -8.60
N VAL A 91 -1.09 0.52 -8.03
CA VAL A 91 -0.34 -0.54 -8.71
C VAL A 91 -0.79 -1.88 -8.15
N TYR A 92 -1.09 -2.80 -9.05
CA TYR A 92 -1.62 -4.13 -8.71
C TYR A 92 -0.73 -5.22 -9.27
N SER A 93 -0.61 -6.31 -8.53
CA SER A 93 0.04 -7.55 -8.95
C SER A 93 -0.99 -8.69 -8.93
N GLY A 94 -0.95 -9.56 -9.92
CA GLY A 94 -1.90 -10.68 -10.02
C GLY A 94 -2.34 -10.98 -11.46
N SER A 95 -3.63 -11.20 -11.62
CA SER A 95 -4.28 -11.50 -12.90
C SER A 95 -5.76 -11.08 -12.85
N TYR A 96 -6.46 -11.16 -13.97
CA TYR A 96 -7.90 -10.91 -14.06
C TYR A 96 -8.66 -11.62 -12.93
N GLY A 97 -9.51 -10.88 -12.22
CA GLY A 97 -10.29 -11.37 -11.08
C GLY A 97 -9.52 -11.54 -9.77
N ASN A 98 -8.18 -11.47 -9.78
CA ASN A 98 -7.31 -11.73 -8.63
C ASN A 98 -6.20 -10.68 -8.48
N TRP A 99 -6.53 -9.40 -8.67
CA TRP A 99 -5.58 -8.32 -8.49
C TRP A 99 -5.44 -7.93 -7.02
N SER A 100 -4.21 -7.93 -6.53
CA SER A 100 -3.86 -7.43 -5.20
C SER A 100 -3.11 -6.11 -5.33
N ARG A 101 -3.58 -5.06 -4.64
CA ARG A 101 -2.93 -3.75 -4.65
C ARG A 101 -1.62 -3.81 -3.85
N VAL A 102 -0.51 -3.53 -4.51
CA VAL A 102 0.84 -3.53 -3.93
C VAL A 102 1.34 -2.13 -3.62
N ALA A 103 0.78 -1.11 -4.27
CA ALA A 103 1.08 0.29 -3.99
C ALA A 103 -0.11 1.20 -4.27
N SER A 104 -0.15 2.33 -3.55
CA SER A 104 -1.13 3.40 -3.74
C SER A 104 -0.43 4.73 -3.48
N TRP A 105 -0.39 5.60 -4.50
CA TRP A 105 0.40 6.82 -4.48
C TRP A 105 -0.42 8.03 -4.89
N SER A 106 -0.20 9.15 -4.21
CA SER A 106 -0.66 10.45 -4.68
C SER A 106 0.06 10.82 -5.97
N CYS A 107 -0.65 11.41 -6.91
CA CYS A 107 -0.09 11.83 -8.20
C CYS A 107 -0.51 13.25 -8.57
N GLY A 108 0.14 13.80 -9.60
CA GLY A 108 -0.21 15.07 -10.22
C GLY A 108 -0.62 14.87 -11.68
N PRO A 109 -1.89 14.51 -11.98
CA PRO A 109 -2.37 14.38 -13.35
C PRO A 109 -2.53 15.73 -14.04
N GLY A 110 -2.96 15.70 -15.30
CA GLY A 110 -3.19 16.89 -16.12
C GLY A 110 -4.21 17.85 -15.52
N LYS A 111 -3.93 19.15 -15.59
CA LYS A 111 -4.88 20.21 -15.23
C LYS A 111 -6.08 20.21 -16.19
N PRO A 112 -7.23 20.83 -15.82
CA PRO A 112 -8.44 20.81 -16.64
C PRO A 112 -8.25 21.30 -18.09
N SER A 113 -7.33 22.23 -18.32
CA SER A 113 -7.02 22.75 -19.68
C SER A 113 -6.13 21.82 -20.52
N THR A 114 -5.45 20.86 -19.88
CA THR A 114 -4.58 19.85 -20.52
C THR A 114 -4.72 18.53 -19.77
N PRO A 115 -5.88 17.87 -19.83
CA PRO A 115 -6.18 16.71 -19.01
C PRO A 115 -5.33 15.51 -19.42
N THR A 116 -5.07 14.64 -18.45
CA THR A 116 -4.53 13.31 -18.76
C THR A 116 -5.57 12.53 -19.56
N VAL A 117 -5.13 11.92 -20.64
CA VAL A 117 -6.01 11.10 -21.50
C VAL A 117 -6.63 9.97 -20.71
N LYS A 118 -7.94 9.76 -20.83
CA LYS A 118 -8.68 8.68 -20.20
C LYS A 118 -8.81 7.48 -21.14
N GLY A 119 -8.83 6.29 -20.58
CA GLY A 119 -8.95 5.04 -21.33
C GLY A 119 -8.05 3.92 -20.85
N GLU A 120 -7.91 2.92 -21.67
CA GLU A 120 -7.03 1.78 -21.42
C GLU A 120 -5.84 1.79 -22.36
N PHE A 121 -4.66 1.72 -21.81
CA PHE A 121 -3.40 1.84 -22.53
C PHE A 121 -2.46 0.71 -22.13
N THR A 122 -1.27 0.70 -22.69
CA THR A 122 -0.25 -0.31 -22.43
C THR A 122 1.11 0.36 -22.34
N ILE A 123 1.91 0.00 -21.33
CA ILE A 123 3.29 0.45 -21.21
C ILE A 123 4.11 -0.08 -22.38
N TYR A 124 4.82 0.81 -23.09
CA TYR A 124 5.65 0.43 -24.24
C TYR A 124 7.03 1.10 -24.28
N GLY A 125 7.29 2.08 -23.41
CA GLY A 125 8.55 2.80 -23.39
C GLY A 125 8.94 3.28 -22.01
N ARG A 126 10.21 3.55 -21.83
CA ARG A 126 10.77 4.13 -20.60
C ARG A 126 12.09 4.79 -20.86
N GLY A 127 12.46 5.72 -19.99
CA GLY A 127 13.79 6.33 -20.03
C GLY A 127 14.14 6.98 -18.71
N LYS A 128 15.43 7.25 -18.53
CA LYS A 128 15.95 7.75 -17.27
C LYS A 128 15.50 9.18 -16.96
N SER A 129 15.36 10.01 -17.99
CA SER A 129 14.94 11.40 -17.82
C SER A 129 14.47 12.02 -19.13
N PHE A 130 13.72 13.08 -19.01
CA PHE A 130 13.42 14.05 -20.06
C PHE A 130 13.26 15.43 -19.41
N GLY A 131 13.17 16.47 -20.22
CA GLY A 131 13.00 17.81 -19.68
C GLY A 131 13.18 18.89 -20.72
N SER A 132 13.44 20.10 -20.25
CA SER A 132 13.70 21.29 -21.08
C SER A 132 14.97 22.01 -20.60
N ARG A 133 15.17 23.25 -21.09
CA ARG A 133 16.26 24.11 -20.60
C ARG A 133 16.09 24.53 -19.13
N SER A 134 14.86 24.42 -18.56
CA SER A 134 14.52 24.90 -17.23
C SER A 134 14.28 23.80 -16.20
N TYR A 135 13.94 22.57 -16.60
CA TYR A 135 13.62 21.49 -15.68
C TYR A 135 14.07 20.13 -16.18
N THR A 136 14.09 19.15 -15.27
CA THR A 136 14.27 17.73 -15.57
C THR A 136 13.20 16.93 -14.82
N CYS A 137 12.58 15.96 -15.52
CA CYS A 137 11.75 14.91 -14.96
C CYS A 137 12.49 13.58 -15.06
N TRP A 138 12.43 12.76 -13.99
CA TRP A 138 13.18 11.53 -13.88
C TRP A 138 12.30 10.30 -14.01
N TYR A 139 12.86 9.21 -14.49
CA TYR A 139 12.28 7.86 -14.52
C TYR A 139 10.92 7.81 -15.19
N TYR A 140 10.86 8.19 -16.46
CA TYR A 140 9.58 8.11 -17.16
C TYR A 140 9.24 6.70 -17.62
N THR A 141 7.94 6.38 -17.55
CA THR A 141 7.32 5.18 -18.08
C THR A 141 6.15 5.59 -18.96
N GLN A 142 6.23 5.25 -20.25
CA GLN A 142 5.35 5.76 -21.31
C GLN A 142 4.19 4.78 -21.56
N PHE A 143 2.96 5.32 -21.64
CA PHE A 143 1.78 4.50 -21.84
C PHE A 143 0.93 4.90 -23.05
N TYR A 144 1.02 6.16 -23.53
CA TYR A 144 0.31 6.59 -24.72
C TYR A 144 0.90 7.88 -25.28
N GLY A 145 1.27 7.92 -26.61
CA GLY A 145 1.84 9.11 -27.22
C GLY A 145 2.90 9.78 -26.33
N ASN A 146 2.69 11.05 -25.99
CA ASN A 146 3.55 11.78 -25.06
C ASN A 146 3.07 11.74 -23.59
N TYR A 147 2.13 10.85 -23.25
CA TYR A 147 1.66 10.69 -21.89
C TYR A 147 2.52 9.69 -21.12
N LEU A 148 3.07 10.14 -20.02
CA LEU A 148 4.08 9.45 -19.23
C LEU A 148 3.70 9.45 -17.75
N PHE A 149 4.08 8.41 -17.02
CA PHE A 149 4.36 8.49 -15.59
C PHE A 149 5.79 8.99 -15.44
N HIS A 150 6.06 9.95 -14.58
CA HIS A 150 7.41 10.45 -14.31
C HIS A 150 7.49 11.17 -12.96
N SER A 151 8.69 11.50 -12.51
CA SER A 151 8.85 12.26 -11.25
C SER A 151 8.21 13.64 -11.32
N VAL A 152 7.98 14.26 -10.17
CA VAL A 152 7.81 15.72 -10.08
C VAL A 152 8.95 16.46 -10.78
N LEU A 153 8.82 17.78 -10.96
CA LEU A 153 9.80 18.58 -11.68
C LEU A 153 10.98 18.93 -10.78
N TYR A 154 12.18 18.72 -11.28
CA TYR A 154 13.45 19.10 -10.67
C TYR A 154 14.11 20.22 -11.44
N ASN A 155 14.95 21.02 -10.79
CA ASN A 155 15.85 21.94 -11.46
C ASN A 155 16.69 21.14 -12.47
N ARG A 156 17.02 21.75 -13.59
CA ARG A 156 17.73 21.10 -14.70
C ARG A 156 18.93 20.29 -14.21
N GLY A 157 18.94 18.98 -14.51
CA GLY A 157 20.00 18.03 -14.19
C GLY A 157 20.06 17.63 -12.70
N SER A 158 19.27 18.24 -11.82
CA SER A 158 19.27 17.90 -10.40
C SER A 158 18.35 16.72 -10.09
N MET A 159 18.73 15.90 -9.12
CA MET A 159 17.88 14.87 -8.51
C MET A 159 17.48 15.23 -7.06
N THR A 160 17.96 16.34 -6.54
CA THR A 160 17.76 16.75 -5.15
C THR A 160 17.02 18.09 -5.01
N HIS A 161 17.14 18.99 -5.99
CA HIS A 161 16.50 20.30 -5.97
C HIS A 161 15.18 20.26 -6.74
N ILE A 162 14.08 20.10 -6.01
CA ILE A 162 12.72 20.09 -6.57
C ILE A 162 12.34 21.52 -7.01
N GLN A 163 11.88 21.66 -8.24
CA GLN A 163 11.34 22.91 -8.79
C GLN A 163 9.83 23.02 -8.54
N ASP A 164 9.09 21.93 -8.79
CA ASP A 164 7.65 21.83 -8.51
C ASP A 164 7.34 20.40 -8.08
N GLY A 165 7.11 20.23 -6.76
CA GLY A 165 6.81 18.96 -6.10
C GLY A 165 5.32 18.68 -5.91
N THR A 166 4.43 19.45 -6.56
CA THR A 166 3.00 19.37 -6.32
C THR A 166 2.43 17.99 -6.75
N LEU A 167 1.84 17.30 -5.78
CA LEU A 167 1.06 16.07 -5.93
C LEU A 167 -0.30 16.23 -5.24
N GLY A 168 -1.25 15.33 -5.53
CA GLY A 168 -2.62 15.40 -5.01
C GLY A 168 -3.48 16.48 -5.66
N LYS A 169 -3.01 17.08 -6.75
CA LYS A 169 -3.73 18.09 -7.52
C LYS A 169 -3.50 17.89 -9.02
N GLN A 170 -4.44 18.32 -9.82
CA GLN A 170 -4.35 18.33 -11.29
C GLN A 170 -3.47 19.51 -11.74
N VAL A 171 -2.20 19.26 -12.03
CA VAL A 171 -1.19 20.33 -12.23
C VAL A 171 -0.32 20.16 -13.49
N SER A 172 -0.35 18.97 -14.12
CA SER A 172 0.52 18.70 -15.26
C SER A 172 -0.06 19.18 -16.59
N HIS A 173 0.69 18.99 -17.67
CA HIS A 173 0.25 19.22 -19.04
C HIS A 173 -0.22 17.92 -19.72
N GLY A 174 -0.71 16.93 -18.93
CA GLY A 174 -1.25 15.67 -19.40
C GLY A 174 -0.57 14.43 -18.82
N CYS A 175 0.72 14.49 -18.54
CA CYS A 175 1.44 13.41 -17.88
C CYS A 175 0.93 13.18 -16.44
N VAL A 176 1.34 12.09 -15.83
CA VAL A 176 1.05 11.75 -14.44
C VAL A 176 2.33 11.87 -13.62
N ARG A 177 2.44 12.95 -12.83
CA ARG A 177 3.58 13.19 -11.95
C ARG A 177 3.50 12.30 -10.72
N LEU A 178 4.64 11.80 -10.27
CA LEU A 178 4.80 10.98 -9.08
C LEU A 178 5.97 11.50 -8.23
N ASP A 179 6.04 11.08 -6.98
CA ASP A 179 7.30 11.15 -6.23
C ASP A 179 8.41 10.42 -7.00
N ILE A 180 9.65 10.88 -6.89
CA ILE A 180 10.78 10.32 -7.66
C ILE A 180 11.00 8.84 -7.36
N ASN A 181 10.80 8.40 -6.11
CA ASN A 181 10.96 7.00 -5.72
C ASN A 181 9.86 6.13 -6.35
N ASN A 182 8.64 6.65 -6.44
CA ASN A 182 7.50 5.96 -7.06
C ASN A 182 7.66 5.90 -8.57
N ALA A 183 8.12 6.98 -9.20
CA ALA A 183 8.45 7.00 -10.63
C ALA A 183 9.60 6.01 -10.93
N LYS A 184 10.64 5.99 -10.09
CA LYS A 184 11.74 5.03 -10.21
C LYS A 184 11.25 3.60 -10.02
N TRP A 185 10.35 3.37 -9.07
CA TRP A 185 9.79 2.03 -8.85
C TRP A 185 9.04 1.52 -10.08
N LEU A 186 8.20 2.36 -10.74
CA LEU A 186 7.55 1.98 -12.01
C LEU A 186 8.60 1.68 -13.09
N TYR A 187 9.58 2.57 -13.25
CA TYR A 187 10.66 2.41 -14.22
C TYR A 187 11.42 1.09 -14.07
N ASP A 188 11.72 0.69 -12.83
CA ASP A 188 12.51 -0.52 -12.54
C ASP A 188 11.67 -1.81 -12.62
N ASN A 189 10.39 -1.78 -12.24
CA ASN A 189 9.61 -3.00 -11.98
C ASN A 189 8.50 -3.28 -12.99
N ILE A 190 8.00 -2.29 -13.71
CA ILE A 190 6.86 -2.47 -14.61
C ILE A 190 7.34 -2.78 -16.03
N PRO A 191 7.11 -3.98 -16.57
CA PRO A 191 7.53 -4.33 -17.92
C PRO A 191 6.63 -3.69 -19.00
N ASN A 192 7.16 -3.61 -20.23
CA ASN A 192 6.33 -3.31 -21.39
C ASN A 192 5.22 -4.36 -21.53
N GLY A 193 4.08 -3.98 -22.07
CA GLY A 193 2.89 -4.83 -22.13
C GLY A 193 1.96 -4.67 -20.92
N THR A 194 2.39 -4.02 -19.82
CA THR A 194 1.54 -3.80 -18.65
C THR A 194 0.36 -2.88 -19.01
N LYS A 195 -0.85 -3.30 -18.66
CA LYS A 195 -2.08 -2.53 -18.81
C LYS A 195 -2.07 -1.31 -17.88
N VAL A 196 -2.47 -0.17 -18.41
CA VAL A 196 -2.73 1.07 -17.69
C VAL A 196 -4.17 1.50 -17.95
N VAL A 197 -4.91 1.79 -16.88
CA VAL A 197 -6.29 2.31 -16.95
C VAL A 197 -6.32 3.70 -16.33
N ILE A 198 -6.72 4.70 -17.09
CA ILE A 198 -6.86 6.09 -16.65
C ILE A 198 -8.35 6.47 -16.70
N TYR A 199 -8.91 6.98 -15.59
CA TYR A 199 -10.33 7.36 -15.50
C TYR A 199 -10.58 8.59 -14.61
#